data_38ef9eb9429d2300dac08370ee8d306a
#
_entry.id   38ef9eb9429d2300dac08370ee8d306a
#
_cell.length_a   1.000
_cell.length_b   1.000
_cell.length_c   1.000
_cell.angle_alpha   90.00
_cell.angle_beta   90.00
_cell.angle_gamma   90.00
#
_symmetry.space_group_name_H-M   'P 1'
#
loop_
_entity.id
_entity.type
_entity.pdbx_description
1 polymer ?
#
loop_
_entity_poly.entity_id
_entity_poly.type
_entity_poly.pdbx_seq_one_letter_code
_entity_poly.pdbx_strand_id
1 'polypeptide(L)'
;MIRELFASQGLAVLATQGGGQPHTSLVAFAATDDLRHLIFATERDTRKFANLAADPRVALLVDDRSHRAADLVEATAVTATGRARDAQGKDRERLAGLLLRKHPALKPFVAEPGCALVAVTVEAYQVVTRFQSVVEFCPAAYT
;
A
#
# COMPACT_ATOMS: atom_id res chain seq x y z
N MET A 1 11.40 5.98 10.67
CA MET A 1 10.11 5.57 11.24
C MET A 1 9.20 4.86 10.24
N ILE A 2 8.85 5.50 9.13
CA ILE A 2 7.96 4.88 8.12
C ILE A 2 8.60 3.61 7.53
N ARG A 3 9.88 3.66 7.16
CA ARG A 3 10.57 2.50 6.60
C ARG A 3 10.58 1.31 7.53
N GLU A 4 10.80 1.55 8.81
CA GLU A 4 10.85 0.49 9.83
C GLU A 4 9.47 -0.15 9.99
N LEU A 5 8.42 0.65 10.01
CA LEU A 5 7.05 0.16 10.09
C LEU A 5 6.73 -0.69 8.85
N PHE A 6 7.05 -0.21 7.66
CA PHE A 6 6.77 -0.92 6.42
C PHE A 6 7.60 -2.20 6.29
N ALA A 7 8.81 -2.23 6.83
CA ALA A 7 9.63 -3.44 6.84
C ALA A 7 9.06 -4.50 7.79
N SER A 8 8.48 -4.08 8.92
CA SER A 8 7.97 -5.00 9.94
C SER A 8 6.54 -5.46 9.67
N GLN A 9 5.76 -4.72 8.88
CA GLN A 9 4.37 -5.05 8.60
C GLN A 9 4.21 -5.58 7.18
N GLY A 10 3.55 -6.73 7.05
CA GLY A 10 3.35 -7.38 5.75
C GLY A 10 2.09 -6.94 5.02
N LEU A 11 1.10 -6.43 5.75
CA LEU A 11 -0.23 -6.17 5.23
C LEU A 11 -0.59 -4.71 5.35
N ALA A 12 -1.40 -4.24 4.41
CA ALA A 12 -1.99 -2.90 4.43
C ALA A 12 -3.48 -3.00 4.15
N VAL A 13 -4.25 -2.07 4.69
CA VAL A 13 -5.65 -1.88 4.30
C VAL A 13 -5.67 -0.91 3.13
N LEU A 14 -6.16 -1.36 2.00
CA LEU A 14 -6.31 -0.56 0.78
C LEU A 14 -7.73 0.00 0.72
N ALA A 15 -7.85 1.30 0.58
CA ALA A 15 -9.13 1.97 0.34
C ALA A 15 -9.22 2.42 -1.11
N THR A 16 -10.32 2.07 -1.75
CA THR A 16 -10.67 2.49 -3.11
C THR A 16 -12.10 3.01 -3.09
N GLN A 17 -12.55 3.62 -4.17
CA GLN A 17 -13.96 4.00 -4.26
C GLN A 17 -14.51 3.68 -5.64
N GLY A 18 -15.80 3.36 -5.69
CA GLY A 18 -16.55 3.12 -6.92
C GLY A 18 -17.89 3.81 -6.82
N GLY A 19 -18.17 4.74 -7.76
CA GLY A 19 -19.41 5.52 -7.75
C GLY A 19 -19.62 6.31 -6.45
N GLY A 20 -18.53 6.72 -5.80
CA GLY A 20 -18.58 7.44 -4.52
C GLY A 20 -18.67 6.52 -3.29
N GLN A 21 -18.78 5.19 -3.49
CA GLN A 21 -18.84 4.25 -2.39
C GLN A 21 -17.43 3.80 -1.99
N PRO A 22 -16.97 4.11 -0.76
CA PRO A 22 -15.68 3.61 -0.28
C PRO A 22 -15.70 2.09 -0.13
N HIS A 23 -14.56 1.47 -0.42
CA HIS A 23 -14.37 0.03 -0.31
C HIS A 23 -12.98 -0.24 0.26
N THR A 24 -12.86 -1.15 1.21
CA THR A 24 -11.57 -1.52 1.79
C THR A 24 -11.26 -2.99 1.54
N SER A 25 -9.98 -3.29 1.43
CA SER A 25 -9.49 -4.66 1.29
C SER A 25 -8.11 -4.78 1.92
N LEU A 26 -7.75 -5.99 2.30
CA LEU A 26 -6.45 -6.28 2.90
C LEU A 26 -5.51 -6.77 1.81
N VAL A 27 -4.33 -6.18 1.70
CA VAL A 27 -3.35 -6.53 0.67
C VAL A 27 -1.96 -6.73 1.28
N ALA A 28 -1.20 -7.67 0.74
CA ALA A 28 0.22 -7.76 1.04
C ALA A 28 0.94 -6.71 0.21
N PHE A 29 1.84 -5.95 0.82
CA PHE A 29 2.46 -4.82 0.14
C PHE A 29 3.97 -4.78 0.34
N ALA A 30 4.63 -4.02 -0.51
CA ALA A 30 6.03 -3.63 -0.36
C ALA A 30 6.17 -2.16 -0.70
N ALA A 31 7.25 -1.55 -0.25
CA ALA A 31 7.55 -0.14 -0.53
C ALA A 31 8.91 -0.02 -1.21
N THR A 32 9.06 0.98 -2.07
CA THR A 32 10.38 1.35 -2.58
C THR A 32 11.20 2.02 -1.49
N ASP A 33 12.53 1.94 -1.58
CA ASP A 33 13.42 2.50 -0.55
C ASP A 33 13.24 4.01 -0.37
N ASP A 34 12.89 4.71 -1.44
CA ASP A 34 12.64 6.15 -1.39
C ASP A 34 11.25 6.51 -0.89
N LEU A 35 10.43 5.52 -0.57
CA LEU A 35 9.05 5.68 -0.09
C LEU A 35 8.10 6.35 -1.10
N ARG A 36 8.50 6.44 -2.35
CA ARG A 36 7.65 7.05 -3.38
C ARG A 36 6.55 6.14 -3.89
N HIS A 37 6.77 4.83 -3.80
CA HIS A 37 5.82 3.87 -4.36
C HIS A 37 5.53 2.76 -3.36
N LEU A 38 4.26 2.39 -3.28
CA LEU A 38 3.80 1.18 -2.61
C LEU A 38 3.29 0.21 -3.68
N ILE A 39 3.54 -1.07 -3.49
CA ILE A 39 3.29 -2.08 -4.50
C ILE A 39 2.46 -3.21 -3.90
N PHE A 40 1.46 -3.66 -4.63
CA PHE A 40 0.70 -4.85 -4.27
C PHE A 40 0.23 -5.56 -5.53
N ALA A 41 -0.19 -6.81 -5.39
CA ALA A 41 -0.73 -7.61 -6.49
C ALA A 41 -2.20 -7.90 -6.23
N THR A 42 -3.01 -7.92 -7.28
CA THR A 42 -4.43 -8.25 -7.20
C THR A 42 -4.91 -8.89 -8.50
N GLU A 43 -5.91 -9.74 -8.40
CA GLU A 43 -6.59 -10.24 -9.59
C GLU A 43 -7.39 -9.10 -10.24
N ARG A 44 -7.42 -9.09 -11.59
CA ARG A 44 -8.11 -8.04 -12.34
C ARG A 44 -9.62 -8.10 -12.23
N ASP A 45 -10.18 -9.24 -11.88
CA ASP A 45 -11.62 -9.42 -11.75
C ASP A 45 -12.16 -9.10 -10.35
N THR A 46 -11.43 -8.29 -9.58
CA THR A 46 -11.86 -7.88 -8.24
C THR A 46 -12.48 -6.48 -8.25
N ARG A 47 -13.30 -6.21 -7.23
CA ARG A 47 -13.87 -4.87 -7.04
C ARG A 47 -12.78 -3.81 -6.85
N LYS A 48 -11.75 -4.12 -6.05
CA LYS A 48 -10.66 -3.17 -5.83
C LYS A 48 -9.98 -2.77 -7.12
N PHE A 49 -9.74 -3.73 -8.02
CA PHE A 49 -9.10 -3.40 -9.29
C PHE A 49 -10.03 -2.58 -10.20
N ALA A 50 -11.29 -2.95 -10.29
CA ALA A 50 -12.28 -2.18 -11.05
C ALA A 50 -12.36 -0.73 -10.52
N ASN A 51 -12.36 -0.56 -9.21
CA ASN A 51 -12.42 0.76 -8.59
C ASN A 51 -11.19 1.60 -8.93
N LEU A 52 -9.98 1.05 -8.75
CA LEU A 52 -8.75 1.83 -9.01
C LEU A 52 -8.52 2.08 -10.50
N ALA A 53 -9.04 1.23 -11.38
CA ALA A 53 -8.97 1.45 -12.81
C ALA A 53 -9.86 2.60 -13.25
N ALA A 54 -11.03 2.75 -12.62
CA ALA A 54 -11.96 3.84 -12.90
C ALA A 54 -11.56 5.15 -12.22
N ASP A 55 -11.03 5.08 -10.98
CA ASP A 55 -10.54 6.24 -10.23
C ASP A 55 -9.24 5.84 -9.55
N PRO A 56 -8.08 6.38 -9.98
CA PRO A 56 -6.79 5.94 -9.46
C PRO A 56 -6.47 6.42 -8.05
N ARG A 57 -7.28 7.30 -7.48
CA ARG A 57 -7.05 7.79 -6.12
C ARG A 57 -7.29 6.69 -5.11
N VAL A 58 -6.30 6.40 -4.28
CA VAL A 58 -6.34 5.33 -3.28
C VAL A 58 -5.70 5.81 -1.98
N ALA A 59 -5.97 5.06 -0.91
CA ALA A 59 -5.29 5.23 0.36
C ALA A 59 -4.93 3.86 0.91
N LEU A 60 -3.79 3.79 1.61
CA LEU A 60 -3.37 2.58 2.29
C LEU A 60 -3.08 2.90 3.74
N LEU A 61 -3.55 2.06 4.63
CA LEU A 61 -3.29 2.16 6.06
C LEU A 61 -2.38 1.02 6.49
N VAL A 62 -1.26 1.37 7.12
CA VAL A 62 -0.33 0.41 7.71
C VAL A 62 -0.14 0.78 9.17
N ASP A 63 -0.27 -0.18 10.06
CA ASP A 63 -0.14 0.07 11.49
C ASP A 63 0.51 -1.12 12.20
N ASP A 64 1.01 -0.87 13.42
CA ASP A 64 1.65 -1.89 14.24
C ASP A 64 0.82 -2.30 15.46
N ARG A 65 -0.50 -2.22 15.32
CA ARG A 65 -1.40 -2.62 16.42
C ARG A 65 -1.13 -4.07 16.85
N SER A 66 -1.24 -4.30 18.14
CA SER A 66 -1.07 -5.62 18.74
C SER A 66 -2.40 -6.29 19.14
N HIS A 67 -3.51 -5.59 18.92
CA HIS A 67 -4.86 -5.98 19.34
C HIS A 67 -5.00 -6.08 20.86
N ARG A 68 -4.29 -5.18 21.56
CA ARG A 68 -4.30 -5.07 23.02
C ARG A 68 -4.68 -3.65 23.42
N ALA A 69 -5.06 -3.47 24.68
CA ALA A 69 -5.41 -2.14 25.20
C ALA A 69 -4.25 -1.13 25.06
N ALA A 70 -3.01 -1.60 25.07
CA ALA A 70 -1.83 -0.75 24.88
C ALA A 70 -1.81 -0.05 23.53
N ASP A 71 -2.51 -0.57 22.52
CA ASP A 71 -2.60 0.05 21.18
C ASP A 71 -3.14 1.48 21.26
N LEU A 72 -4.00 1.76 22.22
CA LEU A 72 -4.57 3.10 22.39
C LEU A 72 -3.51 4.15 22.70
N VAL A 73 -2.33 3.73 23.18
CA VAL A 73 -1.23 4.64 23.54
C VAL A 73 0.00 4.41 22.66
N GLU A 74 0.28 3.16 22.31
CA GLU A 74 1.55 2.77 21.69
C GLU A 74 1.51 2.55 20.19
N ALA A 75 0.34 2.27 19.61
CA ALA A 75 0.24 1.96 18.20
C ALA A 75 0.58 3.18 17.32
N THR A 76 1.33 2.90 16.25
CA THR A 76 1.62 3.87 15.20
C THR A 76 0.82 3.48 13.96
N ALA A 77 0.17 4.44 13.33
CA ALA A 77 -0.57 4.23 12.10
C ALA A 77 -0.10 5.21 11.03
N VAL A 78 0.12 4.70 9.82
CA VAL A 78 0.51 5.51 8.67
C VAL A 78 -0.52 5.34 7.58
N THR A 79 -1.09 6.46 7.13
CA THR A 79 -1.96 6.48 5.96
C THR A 79 -1.19 7.07 4.79
N ALA A 80 -1.06 6.31 3.71
CA ALA A 80 -0.50 6.78 2.45
C ALA A 80 -1.65 7.13 1.52
N THR A 81 -1.63 8.32 0.94
CA THR A 81 -2.56 8.70 -0.12
C THR A 81 -1.80 8.86 -1.42
N GLY A 82 -2.39 8.45 -2.51
CA GLY A 82 -1.72 8.51 -3.80
C GLY A 82 -2.59 8.01 -4.94
N ARG A 83 -1.94 7.71 -6.06
CA ARG A 83 -2.59 7.27 -7.28
C ARG A 83 -2.03 5.94 -7.74
N ALA A 84 -2.94 5.02 -8.03
CA ALA A 84 -2.62 3.65 -8.43
C ALA A 84 -2.51 3.55 -9.95
N ARG A 85 -1.60 2.71 -10.41
CA ARG A 85 -1.48 2.33 -11.81
C ARG A 85 -1.17 0.84 -11.94
N ASP A 86 -1.57 0.25 -13.07
CA ASP A 86 -1.25 -1.12 -13.42
C ASP A 86 0.14 -1.13 -14.08
N ALA A 87 1.15 -1.62 -13.38
CA ALA A 87 2.52 -1.63 -13.87
C ALA A 87 2.68 -2.62 -15.02
N GLN A 88 3.42 -2.22 -16.06
CA GLN A 88 3.62 -3.02 -17.28
C GLN A 88 5.11 -3.14 -17.59
N GLY A 89 5.47 -4.16 -18.39
CA GLY A 89 6.79 -4.32 -18.97
C GLY A 89 7.90 -4.42 -17.93
N LYS A 90 9.00 -3.72 -18.18
CA LYS A 90 10.17 -3.72 -17.29
C LYS A 90 9.89 -3.11 -15.92
N ASP A 91 9.00 -2.13 -15.88
CA ASP A 91 8.55 -1.52 -14.63
C ASP A 91 7.85 -2.58 -13.76
N ARG A 92 6.97 -3.38 -14.35
CA ARG A 92 6.32 -4.49 -13.65
C ARG A 92 7.35 -5.49 -13.13
N GLU A 93 8.32 -5.88 -13.95
CA GLU A 93 9.36 -6.84 -13.55
C GLU A 93 10.15 -6.35 -12.34
N ARG A 94 10.55 -5.09 -12.36
CA ARG A 94 11.30 -4.46 -11.27
C ARG A 94 10.49 -4.44 -9.97
N LEU A 95 9.25 -4.01 -10.07
CA LEU A 95 8.38 -3.87 -8.90
C LEU A 95 7.91 -5.25 -8.38
N ALA A 96 7.67 -6.20 -9.28
CA ALA A 96 7.36 -7.57 -8.89
C ALA A 96 8.51 -8.19 -8.11
N GLY A 97 9.75 -7.97 -8.55
CA GLY A 97 10.94 -8.45 -7.83
C GLY A 97 11.01 -7.89 -6.42
N LEU A 98 10.65 -6.64 -6.25
CA LEU A 98 10.63 -5.98 -4.95
C LEU A 98 9.55 -6.58 -4.03
N LEU A 99 8.35 -6.76 -4.55
CA LEU A 99 7.26 -7.39 -3.79
C LEU A 99 7.60 -8.82 -3.40
N LEU A 100 8.18 -9.60 -4.31
CA LEU A 100 8.50 -11.01 -4.07
C LEU A 100 9.69 -11.20 -3.13
N ARG A 101 10.60 -10.23 -3.04
CA ARG A 101 11.67 -10.30 -2.02
C ARG A 101 11.09 -10.21 -0.61
N LYS A 102 10.06 -9.42 -0.43
CA LYS A 102 9.37 -9.29 0.87
C LYS A 102 8.39 -10.45 1.10
N HIS A 103 7.69 -10.88 0.05
CA HIS A 103 6.65 -11.90 0.11
C HIS A 103 6.89 -13.01 -0.92
N PRO A 104 7.90 -13.88 -0.70
CA PRO A 104 8.23 -14.91 -1.69
C PRO A 104 7.09 -15.90 -1.95
N ALA A 105 6.19 -16.09 -0.99
CA ALA A 105 5.04 -16.98 -1.16
C ALA A 105 4.04 -16.50 -2.22
N LEU A 106 4.12 -15.22 -2.63
CA LEU A 106 3.23 -14.67 -3.66
C LEU A 106 3.68 -14.99 -5.10
N LYS A 107 4.81 -15.66 -5.28
CA LYS A 107 5.35 -15.92 -6.61
C LYS A 107 4.33 -16.60 -7.55
N PRO A 108 3.65 -17.69 -7.15
CA PRO A 108 2.66 -18.29 -8.03
C PRO A 108 1.50 -17.34 -8.35
N PHE A 109 1.06 -16.55 -7.39
CA PHE A 109 -0.03 -15.59 -7.57
C PHE A 109 0.33 -14.51 -8.58
N VAL A 110 1.53 -13.93 -8.44
CA VAL A 110 1.99 -12.88 -9.36
C VAL A 110 2.19 -13.41 -10.78
N ALA A 111 2.52 -14.69 -10.93
CA ALA A 111 2.71 -15.33 -12.23
C ALA A 111 1.41 -15.61 -12.97
N GLU A 112 0.26 -15.57 -12.31
CA GLU A 112 -1.03 -15.84 -12.95
C GLU A 112 -1.35 -14.76 -14.00
N PRO A 113 -1.89 -15.17 -15.20
CA PRO A 113 -2.18 -14.21 -16.26
C PRO A 113 -3.16 -13.10 -15.88
N GLY A 114 -4.10 -13.42 -14.99
CA GLY A 114 -5.09 -12.46 -14.51
C GLY A 114 -4.61 -11.55 -13.40
N CYS A 115 -3.36 -11.69 -12.96
CA CYS A 115 -2.82 -10.88 -11.86
C CYS A 115 -2.30 -9.54 -12.36
N ALA A 116 -2.76 -8.46 -11.76
CA ALA A 116 -2.21 -7.12 -11.96
C ALA A 116 -1.19 -6.83 -10.87
N LEU A 117 -0.12 -6.15 -11.23
CA LEU A 117 0.82 -5.58 -10.28
C LEU A 117 0.57 -4.09 -10.21
N VAL A 118 0.10 -3.64 -9.07
CA VAL A 118 -0.33 -2.25 -8.88
C VAL A 118 0.76 -1.48 -8.18
N ALA A 119 1.13 -0.34 -8.74
CA ALA A 119 2.05 0.61 -8.12
C ALA A 119 1.26 1.86 -7.74
N VAL A 120 1.39 2.27 -6.49
CA VAL A 120 0.79 3.49 -5.99
C VAL A 120 1.87 4.54 -5.86
N THR A 121 1.75 5.63 -6.62
CA THR A 121 2.62 6.79 -6.45
C THR A 121 2.09 7.58 -5.25
N VAL A 122 2.87 7.62 -4.19
CA VAL A 122 2.46 8.25 -2.92
C VAL A 122 2.60 9.75 -3.03
N GLU A 123 1.52 10.47 -2.74
CA GLU A 123 1.50 11.93 -2.69
C GLU A 123 1.82 12.43 -1.28
N ALA A 124 1.29 11.75 -0.26
CA ALA A 124 1.51 12.15 1.13
C ALA A 124 1.38 10.96 2.07
N TYR A 125 2.14 11.00 3.14
CA TYR A 125 2.00 10.10 4.29
C TYR A 125 1.52 10.91 5.48
N GLN A 126 0.53 10.38 6.19
CA GLN A 126 0.10 10.93 7.47
C GLN A 126 0.43 9.91 8.56
N VAL A 127 1.29 10.30 9.48
CA VAL A 127 1.73 9.43 10.58
C VAL A 127 1.03 9.86 11.86
N VAL A 128 0.33 8.91 12.48
CA VAL A 128 -0.35 9.14 13.75
C VAL A 128 0.29 8.25 14.80
N THR A 129 0.81 8.88 15.85
CA THR A 129 1.37 8.19 17.00
C THR A 129 0.56 8.57 18.23
N ARG A 130 0.34 7.59 19.12
CA ARG A 130 -0.39 7.79 20.38
C ARG A 130 -1.77 8.43 20.19
N PHE A 131 -2.40 8.19 19.02
CA PHE A 131 -3.71 8.73 18.65
C PHE A 131 -3.83 10.25 18.62
N GLN A 132 -2.77 11.00 18.96
CA GLN A 132 -2.86 12.45 19.11
C GLN A 132 -1.84 13.23 18.30
N SER A 133 -0.67 12.63 18.02
CA SER A 133 0.35 13.29 17.21
C SER A 133 0.18 12.92 15.74
N VAL A 134 -0.07 13.93 14.92
CA VAL A 134 -0.24 13.75 13.46
C VAL A 134 0.87 14.50 12.75
N VAL A 135 1.64 13.79 11.91
CA VAL A 135 2.70 14.37 11.10
C VAL A 135 2.47 13.99 9.64
N GLU A 136 2.59 14.97 8.76
CA GLU A 136 2.47 14.75 7.32
C GLU A 136 3.84 14.76 6.66
N PHE A 137 4.04 13.83 5.71
CA PHE A 137 5.28 13.70 4.96
C PHE A 137 4.95 13.47 3.48
N CYS A 138 5.54 14.29 2.61
CA CYS A 138 5.35 14.20 1.15
C CYS A 138 6.65 13.75 0.50
N PRO A 139 6.80 12.47 0.11
CA PRO A 139 8.07 11.94 -0.35
C PRO A 139 8.58 12.63 -1.63
N ALA A 140 7.69 13.08 -2.50
CA ALA A 140 8.06 13.74 -3.74
C ALA A 140 8.72 15.12 -3.51
N ALA A 141 8.49 15.75 -2.35
CA ALA A 141 9.05 17.06 -2.03
C ALA A 141 10.53 17.01 -1.68
N TYR A 142 11.11 15.82 -1.50
CA TYR A 142 12.47 15.63 -1.02
C TYR A 142 13.41 15.08 -2.09
N THR A 143 13.08 15.28 -3.37
CA THR A 143 13.89 14.78 -4.49
C THR A 143 14.65 15.85 -5.25
#